data_251bed952a0797a982c25d44cac844c4
#
_entry.id   251bed952a0797a982c25d44cac844c4
#
_cell.length_a   1.000
_cell.length_b   1.000
_cell.length_c   1.000
_cell.angle_alpha   90.00
_cell.angle_beta   90.00
_cell.angle_gamma   90.00
#
_symmetry.space_group_name_H-M   'P 1'
#
loop_
_entity.id
_entity.type
_entity.pdbx_description
1 polymer ?
#
loop_
_entity_poly.entity_id
_entity_poly.type
_entity_poly.pdbx_seq_one_letter_code
_entity_poly.pdbx_strand_id
1 'polypeptide(L)'
;TARLEDCVASSGVFVCGRDSDRVGLAEHHWHGLRDAALVALGQWHEQHPERAGLERNRLRTQLPVRVNDPTLASVVGALRDEDAIRIRGNLIALPGHVVQLPERDQRLWDKVQPHLGKHTDKPPTLPDLAKEMDLDLAELRSMADRAIGAGLLVHVKGNRYFTLPRIRDLARVAERLANDASEEGFGAGAFRDASGIGRNVTIELLEYFDRVGLTRRVGNVRFLRRSADALIAEHWTNEG
;
A
#
# COMPACT_ATOMS: atom_id res chain seq x y z
N THR A 1 19.74 34.78 -10.48
CA THR A 1 19.16 33.44 -10.43
C THR A 1 19.24 32.77 -11.81
N ALA A 2 18.83 33.42 -12.91
CA ALA A 2 18.88 32.88 -14.28
C ALA A 2 20.29 32.46 -14.73
N ARG A 3 21.36 33.19 -14.38
CA ARG A 3 22.74 32.84 -14.74
C ARG A 3 23.28 31.57 -14.09
N LEU A 4 22.78 31.18 -12.92
CA LEU A 4 23.16 29.93 -12.24
C LEU A 4 22.44 28.72 -12.87
N GLU A 5 21.20 28.89 -13.30
CA GLU A 5 20.41 27.85 -13.96
C GLU A 5 20.97 27.52 -15.36
N ASP A 6 21.41 28.55 -16.11
CA ASP A 6 22.05 28.36 -17.42
C ASP A 6 23.45 27.72 -17.32
N CYS A 7 24.24 28.06 -16.28
CA CYS A 7 25.53 27.41 -16.03
C CYS A 7 25.38 25.95 -15.59
N VAL A 8 24.33 25.62 -14.85
CA VAL A 8 24.04 24.24 -14.40
C VAL A 8 23.61 23.37 -15.57
N ALA A 9 22.77 23.88 -16.47
CA ALA A 9 22.31 23.14 -17.65
C ALA A 9 23.44 22.77 -18.64
N SER A 10 24.54 23.54 -18.66
CA SER A 10 25.68 23.32 -19.56
C SER A 10 26.88 22.58 -18.95
N SER A 11 26.85 22.29 -17.62
CA SER A 11 28.02 21.77 -16.90
C SER A 11 27.91 20.31 -16.44
N GLY A 12 26.85 19.58 -16.79
CA GLY A 12 26.65 18.20 -16.32
C GLY A 12 26.47 18.09 -14.78
N VAL A 13 25.85 19.11 -14.18
CA VAL A 13 25.58 19.16 -12.73
C VAL A 13 24.10 19.03 -12.47
N PHE A 14 23.72 18.06 -11.65
CA PHE A 14 22.36 17.90 -11.13
C PHE A 14 22.17 18.71 -9.85
N VAL A 15 21.09 19.48 -9.78
CA VAL A 15 20.77 20.27 -8.60
C VAL A 15 19.76 19.52 -7.74
N CYS A 16 20.15 19.18 -6.52
CA CYS A 16 19.31 18.56 -5.49
C CYS A 16 18.89 19.59 -4.46
N GLY A 17 17.65 19.45 -3.92
CA GLY A 17 17.11 20.34 -2.89
C GLY A 17 16.41 21.57 -3.46
N ARG A 18 15.91 22.43 -2.55
CA ARG A 18 15.17 23.66 -2.86
C ARG A 18 15.78 24.83 -2.08
N ASP A 19 15.64 26.00 -2.62
CA ASP A 19 16.05 27.26 -1.99
C ASP A 19 17.50 27.24 -1.42
N SER A 20 17.67 27.46 -0.12
CA SER A 20 18.96 27.47 0.58
C SER A 20 19.65 26.12 0.70
N ASP A 21 18.92 25.02 0.51
CA ASP A 21 19.43 23.65 0.68
C ASP A 21 19.85 23.01 -0.64
N ARG A 22 20.04 23.82 -1.68
CA ARG A 22 20.49 23.36 -2.99
C ARG A 22 21.93 22.85 -2.94
N VAL A 23 22.13 21.63 -3.45
CA VAL A 23 23.45 21.02 -3.61
C VAL A 23 23.61 20.59 -5.07
N GLY A 24 24.70 21.03 -5.69
CA GLY A 24 25.07 20.58 -7.03
C GLY A 24 25.87 19.27 -6.95
N LEU A 25 25.45 18.25 -7.71
CA LEU A 25 26.15 16.99 -7.86
C LEU A 25 26.62 16.83 -9.31
N ALA A 26 27.87 16.45 -9.49
CA ALA A 26 28.34 16.05 -10.82
C ALA A 26 27.51 14.83 -11.33
N GLU A 27 27.30 14.76 -12.63
CA GLU A 27 26.45 13.76 -13.29
C GLU A 27 26.79 12.33 -12.87
N HIS A 28 28.07 11.97 -12.84
CA HIS A 28 28.52 10.64 -12.45
C HIS A 28 28.19 10.33 -10.96
N HIS A 29 28.25 11.33 -10.06
CA HIS A 29 27.83 11.14 -8.65
C HIS A 29 26.34 10.98 -8.52
N TRP A 30 25.56 11.72 -9.33
CA TRP A 30 24.10 11.58 -9.36
C TRP A 30 23.69 10.18 -9.79
N HIS A 31 24.21 9.67 -10.90
CA HIS A 31 23.93 8.32 -11.37
C HIS A 31 24.43 7.26 -10.39
N GLY A 32 25.64 7.42 -9.86
CA GLY A 32 26.17 6.50 -8.85
C GLY A 32 25.33 6.42 -7.57
N LEU A 33 24.71 7.52 -7.11
CA LEU A 33 23.78 7.51 -5.96
C LEU A 33 22.47 6.78 -6.29
N ARG A 34 21.95 6.96 -7.49
CA ARG A 34 20.74 6.27 -7.96
C ARG A 34 20.96 4.77 -8.04
N ASP A 35 22.05 4.35 -8.67
CA ASP A 35 22.41 2.94 -8.79
C ASP A 35 22.64 2.31 -7.41
N ALA A 36 23.36 3.00 -6.53
CA ALA A 36 23.55 2.54 -5.15
C ALA A 36 22.25 2.40 -4.37
N ALA A 37 21.27 3.29 -4.59
CA ALA A 37 19.96 3.19 -3.96
C ALA A 37 19.18 1.96 -4.46
N LEU A 38 19.20 1.68 -5.76
CA LEU A 38 18.57 0.49 -6.34
C LEU A 38 19.24 -0.81 -5.86
N VAL A 39 20.57 -0.85 -5.81
CA VAL A 39 21.33 -1.99 -5.27
C VAL A 39 21.01 -2.22 -3.81
N ALA A 40 20.99 -1.17 -2.98
CA ALA A 40 20.64 -1.26 -1.57
C ALA A 40 19.21 -1.80 -1.34
N LEU A 41 18.26 -1.36 -2.17
CA LEU A 41 16.88 -1.87 -2.14
C LEU A 41 16.82 -3.35 -2.54
N GLY A 42 17.53 -3.76 -3.60
CA GLY A 42 17.60 -5.16 -4.03
C GLY A 42 18.15 -6.08 -2.93
N GLN A 43 19.30 -5.71 -2.36
CA GLN A 43 19.91 -6.45 -1.24
C GLN A 43 19.01 -6.52 -0.01
N TRP A 44 18.29 -5.42 0.30
CA TRP A 44 17.32 -5.42 1.39
C TRP A 44 16.17 -6.40 1.14
N HIS A 45 15.61 -6.44 -0.06
CA HIS A 45 14.52 -7.33 -0.41
C HIS A 45 14.93 -8.81 -0.40
N GLU A 46 16.16 -9.11 -0.81
CA GLU A 46 16.72 -10.48 -0.70
C GLU A 46 16.91 -10.92 0.75
N GLN A 47 17.35 -10.01 1.63
CA GLN A 47 17.57 -10.29 3.05
C GLN A 47 16.29 -10.28 3.88
N HIS A 48 15.27 -9.53 3.43
CA HIS A 48 14.00 -9.31 4.14
C HIS A 48 12.80 -9.47 3.21
N PRO A 49 12.59 -10.66 2.62
CA PRO A 49 11.50 -10.89 1.66
C PRO A 49 10.10 -10.71 2.29
N GLU A 50 10.01 -10.78 3.62
CA GLU A 50 8.77 -10.56 4.38
C GLU A 50 8.44 -9.08 4.64
N ARG A 51 9.30 -8.15 4.23
CA ARG A 51 9.11 -6.70 4.43
C ARG A 51 8.62 -6.02 3.17
N ALA A 52 7.64 -5.14 3.32
CA ALA A 52 7.05 -4.40 2.19
C ALA A 52 7.97 -3.33 1.56
N GLY A 53 9.12 -3.07 2.15
CA GLY A 53 10.10 -2.10 1.67
C GLY A 53 11.08 -1.67 2.74
N LEU A 54 12.03 -0.83 2.34
CA LEU A 54 13.05 -0.24 3.20
C LEU A 54 12.61 1.18 3.61
N GLU A 55 12.73 1.50 4.89
CA GLU A 55 12.48 2.86 5.36
C GLU A 55 13.50 3.86 4.78
N ARG A 56 13.01 5.07 4.44
CA ARG A 56 13.84 6.13 3.85
C ARG A 56 15.11 6.42 4.65
N ASN A 57 14.99 6.49 5.98
CA ASN A 57 16.16 6.76 6.84
C ASN A 57 17.17 5.61 6.80
N ARG A 58 16.70 4.38 6.71
CA ARG A 58 17.57 3.21 6.54
C ARG A 58 18.25 3.20 5.18
N LEU A 59 17.53 3.51 4.08
CA LEU A 59 18.14 3.64 2.76
C LEU A 59 19.30 4.63 2.79
N ARG A 60 19.14 5.80 3.45
CA ARG A 60 20.22 6.79 3.60
C ARG A 60 21.48 6.22 4.25
N THR A 61 21.33 5.34 5.24
CA THR A 61 22.48 4.75 5.95
C THR A 61 23.16 3.62 5.18
N GLN A 62 22.50 3.07 4.16
CA GLN A 62 23.05 2.02 3.30
C GLN A 62 23.76 2.55 2.05
N LEU A 63 23.63 3.85 1.77
CA LEU A 63 24.35 4.47 0.65
C LEU A 63 25.86 4.52 0.95
N PRO A 64 26.74 4.37 -0.08
CA PRO A 64 28.19 4.34 0.08
C PRO A 64 28.79 5.66 0.53
N VAL A 65 28.03 6.75 0.40
CA VAL A 65 28.41 8.09 0.80
C VAL A 65 27.31 8.71 1.66
N ARG A 66 27.70 9.58 2.59
CA ARG A 66 26.74 10.34 3.40
C ARG A 66 26.05 11.38 2.54
N VAL A 67 24.74 11.31 2.48
CA VAL A 67 23.89 12.29 1.78
C VAL A 67 23.00 13.02 2.79
N ASN A 68 22.72 14.29 2.53
CA ASN A 68 21.72 15.05 3.28
C ASN A 68 20.30 14.67 2.83
N ASP A 69 19.29 15.08 3.60
CA ASP A 69 17.89 14.76 3.30
C ASP A 69 17.38 15.34 1.97
N PRO A 70 17.75 16.58 1.55
CA PRO A 70 17.38 17.12 0.24
C PRO A 70 17.94 16.31 -0.92
N THR A 71 19.19 15.84 -0.85
CA THR A 71 19.81 15.00 -1.89
C THR A 71 19.10 13.66 -1.98
N LEU A 72 18.87 12.99 -0.84
CA LEU A 72 18.11 11.72 -0.83
C LEU A 72 16.70 11.91 -1.37
N ALA A 73 16.03 13.02 -1.01
CA ALA A 73 14.69 13.32 -1.51
C ALA A 73 14.67 13.48 -3.04
N SER A 74 15.69 14.12 -3.61
CA SER A 74 15.82 14.30 -5.06
C SER A 74 16.09 12.97 -5.78
N VAL A 75 16.98 12.11 -5.23
CA VAL A 75 17.26 10.77 -5.78
C VAL A 75 16.00 9.90 -5.74
N VAL A 76 15.31 9.83 -4.59
CA VAL A 76 14.08 9.05 -4.43
C VAL A 76 12.95 9.59 -5.32
N GLY A 77 12.86 10.91 -5.47
CA GLY A 77 11.90 11.55 -6.37
C GLY A 77 12.12 11.14 -7.83
N ALA A 78 13.36 11.25 -8.32
CA ALA A 78 13.70 10.88 -9.69
C ALA A 78 13.45 9.39 -9.98
N LEU A 79 13.87 8.49 -9.07
CA LEU A 79 13.62 7.05 -9.22
C LEU A 79 12.13 6.70 -9.22
N ARG A 80 11.30 7.41 -8.45
CA ARG A 80 9.84 7.26 -8.47
C ARG A 80 9.26 7.75 -9.80
N ASP A 81 9.68 8.91 -10.29
CA ASP A 81 9.15 9.53 -11.51
C ASP A 81 9.52 8.71 -12.77
N GLU A 82 10.54 7.86 -12.68
CA GLU A 82 10.95 6.87 -13.68
C GLU A 82 10.35 5.46 -13.45
N ASP A 83 9.42 5.31 -12.49
CA ASP A 83 8.85 4.02 -12.09
C ASP A 83 9.89 2.96 -11.65
N ALA A 84 11.13 3.38 -11.32
CA ALA A 84 12.19 2.50 -10.84
C ALA A 84 12.01 2.07 -9.38
N ILE A 85 11.19 2.78 -8.63
CA ILE A 85 10.79 2.45 -7.24
C ILE A 85 9.33 2.77 -7.00
N ARG A 86 8.76 2.14 -5.96
CA ARG A 86 7.44 2.46 -5.40
C ARG A 86 7.59 2.99 -3.99
N ILE A 87 6.75 3.97 -3.62
CA ILE A 87 6.77 4.58 -2.28
C ILE A 87 5.40 4.37 -1.63
N ARG A 88 5.41 3.82 -0.40
CA ARG A 88 4.22 3.67 0.46
C ARG A 88 4.50 4.27 1.82
N GLY A 89 3.93 5.43 2.09
CA GLY A 89 4.25 6.17 3.32
C GLY A 89 5.74 6.43 3.45
N ASN A 90 6.40 5.78 4.40
CA ASN A 90 7.84 5.90 4.64
C ASN A 90 8.67 4.76 4.03
N LEU A 91 8.01 3.77 3.39
CA LEU A 91 8.67 2.60 2.81
C LEU A 91 8.93 2.82 1.32
N ILE A 92 10.10 2.37 0.88
CA ILE A 92 10.56 2.39 -0.51
C ILE A 92 10.83 0.96 -0.94
N ALA A 93 10.30 0.55 -2.09
CA ALA A 93 10.48 -0.78 -2.64
C ALA A 93 10.75 -0.75 -4.15
N LEU A 94 11.40 -1.80 -4.67
CA LEU A 94 11.49 -2.06 -6.10
C LEU A 94 10.10 -2.47 -6.65
N PRO A 95 9.76 -2.13 -7.91
CA PRO A 95 8.45 -2.45 -8.48
C PRO A 95 8.09 -3.93 -8.46
N GLY A 96 9.04 -4.82 -8.70
CA GLY A 96 8.85 -6.27 -8.71
C GLY A 96 8.94 -6.96 -7.34
N HIS A 97 9.09 -6.20 -6.25
CA HIS A 97 9.18 -6.81 -4.92
C HIS A 97 7.80 -7.24 -4.43
N VAL A 98 7.61 -8.55 -4.31
CA VAL A 98 6.44 -9.18 -3.72
C VAL A 98 6.78 -9.66 -2.32
N VAL A 99 6.04 -9.17 -1.32
CA VAL A 99 6.23 -9.59 0.08
C VAL A 99 5.86 -11.06 0.21
N GLN A 100 6.79 -11.86 0.73
CA GLN A 100 6.58 -13.28 0.98
C GLN A 100 6.30 -13.52 2.46
N LEU A 101 5.31 -14.33 2.74
CA LEU A 101 5.14 -14.82 4.12
C LEU A 101 6.25 -15.82 4.46
N PRO A 102 6.76 -15.84 5.72
CA PRO A 102 7.59 -16.95 6.20
C PRO A 102 6.90 -18.28 5.95
N GLU A 103 7.67 -19.34 5.68
CA GLU A 103 7.12 -20.66 5.28
C GLU A 103 6.04 -21.19 6.24
N ARG A 104 6.23 -21.00 7.55
CA ARG A 104 5.26 -21.38 8.57
C ARG A 104 3.94 -20.63 8.40
N ASP A 105 4.02 -19.32 8.15
CA ASP A 105 2.85 -18.46 7.97
C ASP A 105 2.18 -18.72 6.64
N GLN A 106 2.95 -19.02 5.60
CA GLN A 106 2.41 -19.41 4.30
C GLN A 106 1.57 -20.68 4.40
N ARG A 107 2.05 -21.69 5.11
CA ARG A 107 1.28 -22.92 5.35
C ARG A 107 -0.02 -22.66 6.13
N LEU A 108 0.03 -21.76 7.12
CA LEU A 108 -1.14 -21.37 7.89
C LEU A 108 -2.12 -20.54 7.03
N TRP A 109 -1.59 -19.62 6.24
CA TRP A 109 -2.34 -18.80 5.29
C TRP A 109 -3.08 -19.66 4.26
N ASP A 110 -2.41 -20.63 3.65
CA ASP A 110 -3.01 -21.54 2.66
C ASP A 110 -4.18 -22.33 3.23
N LYS A 111 -4.15 -22.64 4.53
CA LYS A 111 -5.27 -23.29 5.24
C LYS A 111 -6.42 -22.32 5.54
N VAL A 112 -6.11 -21.09 5.94
CA VAL A 112 -7.08 -20.11 6.45
C VAL A 112 -7.76 -19.32 5.32
N GLN A 113 -7.03 -18.98 4.26
CA GLN A 113 -7.53 -18.17 3.15
C GLN A 113 -8.86 -18.67 2.55
N PRO A 114 -9.06 -19.99 2.29
CA PRO A 114 -10.33 -20.48 1.74
C PRO A 114 -11.52 -20.23 2.66
N HIS A 115 -11.31 -20.20 3.98
CA HIS A 115 -12.37 -19.95 4.97
C HIS A 115 -12.76 -18.48 5.07
N LEU A 116 -11.83 -17.55 4.81
CA LEU A 116 -12.12 -16.11 4.80
C LEU A 116 -13.10 -15.70 3.67
N GLY A 117 -13.18 -16.47 2.60
CA GLY A 117 -14.11 -16.23 1.49
C GLY A 117 -15.41 -17.05 1.52
N LYS A 118 -15.54 -18.01 2.46
CA LYS A 118 -16.58 -19.04 2.45
C LYS A 118 -18.00 -18.53 2.78
N HIS A 119 -18.11 -17.46 3.58
CA HIS A 119 -19.37 -16.86 3.99
C HIS A 119 -19.44 -15.42 3.48
N THR A 120 -20.18 -15.19 2.41
CA THR A 120 -20.30 -13.86 1.80
C THR A 120 -21.11 -12.89 2.63
N ASP A 121 -22.17 -13.37 3.31
CA ASP A 121 -23.09 -12.58 4.14
C ASP A 121 -22.49 -12.23 5.51
N LYS A 122 -21.75 -13.16 6.13
CA LYS A 122 -21.13 -13.00 7.45
C LYS A 122 -19.70 -13.57 7.42
N PRO A 123 -18.71 -12.83 6.90
CA PRO A 123 -17.33 -13.27 6.95
C PRO A 123 -16.88 -13.62 8.37
N PRO A 124 -16.17 -14.74 8.60
CA PRO A 124 -15.74 -15.16 9.91
C PRO A 124 -14.77 -14.14 10.52
N THR A 125 -14.79 -14.02 11.85
CA THR A 125 -13.74 -13.30 12.59
C THR A 125 -12.56 -14.22 12.88
N LEU A 126 -11.38 -13.67 13.22
CA LEU A 126 -10.23 -14.52 13.58
C LEU A 126 -10.53 -15.46 14.76
N PRO A 127 -11.24 -15.04 15.84
CA PRO A 127 -11.66 -15.98 16.88
C PRO A 127 -12.58 -17.11 16.38
N ASP A 128 -13.50 -16.81 15.44
CA ASP A 128 -14.35 -17.84 14.84
C ASP A 128 -13.53 -18.87 14.08
N LEU A 129 -12.58 -18.40 13.26
CA LEU A 129 -11.66 -19.26 12.50
C LEU A 129 -10.75 -20.11 13.42
N ALA A 130 -10.19 -19.48 14.46
CA ALA A 130 -9.36 -20.19 15.44
C ALA A 130 -10.13 -21.36 16.07
N LYS A 131 -11.40 -21.11 16.47
CA LYS A 131 -12.27 -22.13 17.04
C LYS A 131 -12.70 -23.21 16.03
N GLU A 132 -13.08 -22.80 14.80
CA GLU A 132 -13.56 -23.73 13.76
C GLU A 132 -12.44 -24.69 13.30
N MET A 133 -11.19 -24.16 13.24
CA MET A 133 -10.05 -24.90 12.67
C MET A 133 -9.13 -25.49 13.75
N ASP A 134 -9.47 -25.35 15.04
CA ASP A 134 -8.64 -25.76 16.18
C ASP A 134 -7.21 -25.18 16.11
N LEU A 135 -7.12 -23.85 15.89
CA LEU A 135 -5.88 -23.11 15.77
C LEU A 135 -5.66 -22.22 16.99
N ASP A 136 -4.39 -21.99 17.34
CA ASP A 136 -4.03 -20.98 18.33
C ASP A 136 -4.35 -19.57 17.82
N LEU A 137 -5.16 -18.83 18.59
CA LEU A 137 -5.60 -17.50 18.21
C LEU A 137 -4.44 -16.49 18.15
N ALA A 138 -3.43 -16.62 18.99
CA ALA A 138 -2.29 -15.72 19.02
C ALA A 138 -1.41 -15.95 17.78
N GLU A 139 -1.20 -17.20 17.40
CA GLU A 139 -0.50 -17.57 16.16
C GLU A 139 -1.27 -17.05 14.93
N LEU A 140 -2.58 -17.24 14.89
CA LEU A 140 -3.43 -16.77 13.79
C LEU A 140 -3.40 -15.24 13.67
N ARG A 141 -3.44 -14.49 14.77
CA ARG A 141 -3.29 -13.02 14.76
C ARG A 141 -1.92 -12.59 14.24
N SER A 142 -0.86 -13.23 14.71
CA SER A 142 0.50 -12.95 14.29
C SER A 142 0.71 -13.18 12.78
N MET A 143 0.14 -14.25 12.25
CA MET A 143 0.11 -14.50 10.79
C MET A 143 -0.73 -13.45 10.07
N ALA A 144 -1.90 -13.09 10.57
CA ALA A 144 -2.77 -12.08 9.95
C ALA A 144 -2.06 -10.71 9.87
N ASP A 145 -1.32 -10.28 10.90
CA ASP A 145 -0.57 -9.03 10.90
C ASP A 145 0.52 -9.05 9.80
N ARG A 146 1.21 -10.18 9.62
CA ARG A 146 2.18 -10.33 8.53
C ARG A 146 1.51 -10.40 7.15
N ALA A 147 0.36 -11.07 7.04
CA ALA A 147 -0.44 -11.12 5.81
C ALA A 147 -0.97 -9.74 5.40
N ILE A 148 -1.29 -8.86 6.37
CA ILE A 148 -1.61 -7.45 6.10
C ILE A 148 -0.37 -6.73 5.55
N GLY A 149 0.78 -6.90 6.18
CA GLY A 149 2.06 -6.34 5.69
C GLY A 149 2.41 -6.83 4.28
N ALA A 150 2.05 -8.07 3.96
CA ALA A 150 2.20 -8.67 2.64
C ALA A 150 1.13 -8.24 1.63
N GLY A 151 0.11 -7.47 2.04
CA GLY A 151 -0.99 -7.05 1.17
C GLY A 151 -1.96 -8.18 0.80
N LEU A 152 -1.95 -9.29 1.52
CA LEU A 152 -2.85 -10.43 1.31
C LEU A 152 -4.19 -10.26 2.05
N LEU A 153 -4.14 -9.57 3.20
CA LEU A 153 -5.27 -9.28 4.07
C LEU A 153 -5.45 -7.78 4.28
N VAL A 154 -6.70 -7.42 4.53
CA VAL A 154 -7.10 -6.06 4.90
C VAL A 154 -7.86 -6.13 6.22
N HIS A 155 -7.40 -5.40 7.22
CA HIS A 155 -8.10 -5.23 8.49
C HIS A 155 -9.14 -4.11 8.37
N VAL A 156 -10.42 -4.46 8.50
CA VAL A 156 -11.53 -3.50 8.37
C VAL A 156 -11.87 -2.89 9.72
N LYS A 157 -12.26 -3.72 10.70
CA LYS A 157 -12.63 -3.27 12.06
C LYS A 157 -12.60 -4.44 13.06
N GLY A 158 -12.13 -4.19 14.28
CA GLY A 158 -12.10 -5.20 15.35
C GLY A 158 -11.35 -6.47 14.94
N ASN A 159 -12.02 -7.62 14.96
CA ASN A 159 -11.46 -8.90 14.52
C ASN A 159 -11.88 -9.29 13.09
N ARG A 160 -12.29 -8.32 12.28
CA ARG A 160 -12.79 -8.58 10.93
C ARG A 160 -11.76 -8.25 9.87
N TYR A 161 -11.44 -9.26 9.09
CA TYR A 161 -10.44 -9.23 8.03
C TYR A 161 -11.06 -9.72 6.73
N PHE A 162 -10.57 -9.18 5.62
CA PHE A 162 -10.95 -9.60 4.27
C PHE A 162 -9.68 -9.87 3.47
N THR A 163 -9.74 -10.82 2.54
CA THR A 163 -8.69 -10.96 1.54
C THR A 163 -8.66 -9.74 0.63
N LEU A 164 -7.49 -9.38 0.12
CA LEU A 164 -7.37 -8.25 -0.79
C LEU A 164 -8.26 -8.38 -2.04
N PRO A 165 -8.36 -9.53 -2.73
CA PRO A 165 -9.30 -9.68 -3.85
C PRO A 165 -10.74 -9.36 -3.45
N ARG A 166 -11.18 -9.81 -2.25
CA ARG A 166 -12.55 -9.54 -1.80
C ARG A 166 -12.80 -8.06 -1.53
N ILE A 167 -11.86 -7.35 -0.92
CA ILE A 167 -11.96 -5.89 -0.73
C ILE A 167 -12.01 -5.16 -2.08
N ARG A 168 -11.22 -5.61 -3.06
CA ARG A 168 -11.23 -5.08 -4.43
C ARG A 168 -12.61 -5.19 -5.06
N ASP A 169 -13.22 -6.37 -4.99
CA ASP A 169 -14.57 -6.60 -5.53
C ASP A 169 -15.61 -5.72 -4.84
N LEU A 170 -15.54 -5.60 -3.51
CA LEU A 170 -16.47 -4.78 -2.74
C LEU A 170 -16.27 -3.27 -2.98
N ALA A 171 -15.04 -2.81 -3.20
CA ALA A 171 -14.76 -1.44 -3.61
C ALA A 171 -15.34 -1.12 -5.00
N ARG A 172 -15.25 -2.05 -5.95
CA ARG A 172 -15.87 -1.92 -7.27
C ARG A 172 -17.40 -1.93 -7.21
N VAL A 173 -18.02 -2.65 -6.26
CA VAL A 173 -19.46 -2.56 -6.01
C VAL A 173 -19.84 -1.15 -5.55
N ALA A 174 -19.08 -0.57 -4.60
CA ALA A 174 -19.31 0.78 -4.12
C ALA A 174 -19.15 1.83 -5.23
N GLU A 175 -18.13 1.67 -6.08
CA GLU A 175 -17.87 2.54 -7.22
C GLU A 175 -19.01 2.49 -8.24
N ARG A 176 -19.49 1.30 -8.62
CA ARG A 176 -20.64 1.16 -9.53
C ARG A 176 -21.89 1.84 -8.98
N LEU A 177 -22.24 1.57 -7.72
CA LEU A 177 -23.41 2.19 -7.10
C LEU A 177 -23.32 3.72 -7.03
N ALA A 178 -22.11 4.25 -6.77
CA ALA A 178 -21.91 5.70 -6.76
C ALA A 178 -22.05 6.32 -8.16
N ASN A 179 -21.55 5.64 -9.18
CA ASN A 179 -21.68 6.07 -10.57
C ASN A 179 -23.14 6.02 -11.06
N ASP A 180 -23.86 4.94 -10.72
CA ASP A 180 -25.27 4.75 -11.09
C ASP A 180 -26.18 5.79 -10.40
N ALA A 181 -25.89 6.12 -9.13
CA ALA A 181 -26.65 7.09 -8.36
C ALA A 181 -26.27 8.56 -8.66
N SER A 182 -25.17 8.81 -9.35
CA SER A 182 -24.68 10.13 -9.74
C SER A 182 -24.68 11.14 -8.57
N GLU A 183 -25.48 12.21 -8.65
CA GLU A 183 -25.54 13.27 -7.64
C GLU A 183 -26.34 12.89 -6.38
N GLU A 184 -27.13 11.81 -6.39
CA GLU A 184 -27.94 11.40 -5.25
C GLU A 184 -27.12 10.59 -4.22
N GLY A 185 -26.02 9.98 -4.65
CA GLY A 185 -25.22 9.08 -3.85
C GLY A 185 -25.94 7.77 -3.51
N PHE A 186 -25.24 6.81 -2.92
CA PHE A 186 -25.83 5.51 -2.56
C PHE A 186 -25.92 5.29 -1.06
N GLY A 187 -26.97 4.60 -0.62
CA GLY A 187 -27.19 4.23 0.77
C GLY A 187 -26.62 2.87 1.14
N ALA A 188 -26.51 2.61 2.46
CA ALA A 188 -26.04 1.32 2.97
C ALA A 188 -26.93 0.13 2.56
N GLY A 189 -28.24 0.35 2.36
CA GLY A 189 -29.15 -0.68 1.86
C GLY A 189 -28.81 -1.14 0.46
N ALA A 190 -28.60 -0.21 -0.47
CA ALA A 190 -28.20 -0.51 -1.84
C ALA A 190 -26.87 -1.29 -1.89
N PHE A 191 -25.88 -0.87 -1.07
CA PHE A 191 -24.61 -1.59 -0.99
C PHE A 191 -24.76 -3.01 -0.44
N ARG A 192 -25.56 -3.19 0.62
CA ARG A 192 -25.88 -4.52 1.17
C ARG A 192 -26.48 -5.43 0.13
N ASP A 193 -27.48 -4.95 -0.59
CA ASP A 193 -28.24 -5.74 -1.56
C ASP A 193 -27.37 -6.09 -2.78
N ALA A 194 -26.51 -5.17 -3.24
CA ALA A 194 -25.60 -5.41 -4.36
C ALA A 194 -24.39 -6.28 -4.00
N SER A 195 -23.91 -6.24 -2.75
CA SER A 195 -22.72 -6.96 -2.28
C SER A 195 -23.01 -8.35 -1.67
N GLY A 196 -24.27 -8.60 -1.28
CA GLY A 196 -24.70 -9.80 -0.54
C GLY A 196 -24.17 -9.89 0.89
N ILE A 197 -23.66 -8.79 1.47
CA ILE A 197 -23.08 -8.75 2.81
C ILE A 197 -24.15 -8.42 3.84
N GLY A 198 -24.08 -9.07 5.01
CA GLY A 198 -25.00 -8.80 6.11
C GLY A 198 -24.90 -7.38 6.66
N ARG A 199 -25.98 -6.88 7.24
CA ARG A 199 -26.17 -5.47 7.65
C ARG A 199 -25.02 -4.88 8.48
N ASN A 200 -24.56 -5.58 9.52
CA ASN A 200 -23.52 -5.08 10.42
C ASN A 200 -22.17 -4.96 9.68
N VAL A 201 -21.84 -5.96 8.88
CA VAL A 201 -20.62 -5.99 8.07
C VAL A 201 -20.63 -4.88 7.02
N THR A 202 -21.78 -4.63 6.41
CA THR A 202 -22.00 -3.51 5.47
C THR A 202 -21.60 -2.18 6.09
N ILE A 203 -22.06 -1.89 7.32
CA ILE A 203 -21.74 -0.63 7.98
C ILE A 203 -20.25 -0.53 8.27
N GLU A 204 -19.64 -1.58 8.85
CA GLU A 204 -18.21 -1.62 9.14
C GLU A 204 -17.36 -1.40 7.88
N LEU A 205 -17.72 -2.02 6.78
CA LEU A 205 -17.00 -1.92 5.52
C LEU A 205 -17.15 -0.54 4.86
N LEU A 206 -18.35 0.04 4.88
CA LEU A 206 -18.58 1.38 4.36
C LEU A 206 -17.87 2.45 5.20
N GLU A 207 -17.80 2.29 6.52
CA GLU A 207 -16.97 3.15 7.40
C GLU A 207 -15.47 2.99 7.08
N TYR A 208 -15.04 1.78 6.76
CA TYR A 208 -13.68 1.53 6.30
C TYR A 208 -13.41 2.26 4.97
N PHE A 209 -14.29 2.16 3.97
CA PHE A 209 -14.17 2.86 2.69
C PHE A 209 -14.17 4.38 2.84
N ASP A 210 -14.97 4.93 3.76
CA ASP A 210 -14.92 6.35 4.10
C ASP A 210 -13.56 6.75 4.68
N ARG A 211 -12.99 5.93 5.58
CA ARG A 211 -11.71 6.16 6.25
C ARG A 211 -10.52 6.11 5.29
N VAL A 212 -10.50 5.16 4.36
CA VAL A 212 -9.42 5.03 3.36
C VAL A 212 -9.62 5.96 2.16
N GLY A 213 -10.71 6.69 2.11
CA GLY A 213 -10.97 7.72 1.11
C GLY A 213 -11.47 7.19 -0.24
N LEU A 214 -12.02 5.99 -0.30
CA LEU A 214 -12.78 5.52 -1.47
C LEU A 214 -14.08 6.31 -1.59
N THR A 215 -14.81 6.44 -0.47
CA THR A 215 -16.07 7.14 -0.39
C THR A 215 -16.03 8.30 0.60
N ARG A 216 -17.06 9.14 0.55
CA ARG A 216 -17.35 10.19 1.53
C ARG A 216 -18.81 10.09 1.93
N ARG A 217 -19.07 9.96 3.22
CA ARG A 217 -20.42 9.98 3.76
C ARG A 217 -20.96 11.41 3.90
N VAL A 218 -22.19 11.62 3.45
CA VAL A 218 -22.97 12.86 3.65
C VAL A 218 -24.37 12.42 4.10
N GLY A 219 -24.71 12.66 5.35
CA GLY A 219 -25.96 12.17 5.93
C GLY A 219 -26.06 10.65 5.87
N ASN A 220 -27.03 10.14 5.12
CA ASN A 220 -27.29 8.69 4.97
C ASN A 220 -26.76 8.10 3.66
N VAL A 221 -26.18 8.90 2.79
CA VAL A 221 -25.66 8.48 1.50
C VAL A 221 -24.12 8.67 1.41
N ARG A 222 -23.52 8.03 0.44
CA ARG A 222 -22.10 8.08 0.14
C ARG A 222 -21.85 8.44 -1.31
N PHE A 223 -20.79 9.18 -1.53
CA PHE A 223 -20.29 9.61 -2.82
C PHE A 223 -18.89 9.07 -3.05
N LEU A 224 -18.57 8.73 -4.28
CA LEU A 224 -17.21 8.31 -4.66
C LEU A 224 -16.25 9.49 -4.52
N ARG A 225 -15.05 9.24 -4.02
CA ARG A 225 -13.95 10.23 -3.97
C ARG A 225 -12.83 9.92 -4.94
N ARG A 226 -12.57 8.65 -5.17
CA ARG A 226 -11.57 8.12 -6.11
C ARG A 226 -12.01 6.77 -6.63
N SER A 227 -11.47 6.32 -7.76
CA SER A 227 -11.76 5.00 -8.29
C SER A 227 -11.24 3.89 -7.37
N ALA A 228 -11.90 2.72 -7.43
CA ALA A 228 -11.45 1.55 -6.70
C ALA A 228 -10.03 1.14 -7.10
N ASP A 229 -9.71 1.18 -8.39
CA ASP A 229 -8.38 0.81 -8.89
C ASP A 229 -7.29 1.79 -8.43
N ALA A 230 -7.56 3.11 -8.41
CA ALA A 230 -6.62 4.09 -7.86
C ALA A 230 -6.34 3.88 -6.36
N LEU A 231 -7.38 3.55 -5.58
CA LEU A 231 -7.23 3.24 -4.17
C LEU A 231 -6.42 1.94 -3.96
N ILE A 232 -6.69 0.93 -4.78
CA ILE A 232 -6.01 -0.35 -4.74
C ILE A 232 -4.52 -0.17 -5.05
N ALA A 233 -4.20 0.54 -6.11
CA ALA A 233 -2.82 0.83 -6.50
C ALA A 233 -2.03 1.54 -5.40
N GLU A 234 -2.65 2.49 -4.71
CA GLU A 234 -1.99 3.27 -3.65
C GLU A 234 -1.82 2.49 -2.34
N HIS A 235 -2.82 1.69 -1.94
CA HIS A 235 -2.89 1.12 -0.60
C HIS A 235 -2.63 -0.39 -0.52
N TRP A 236 -2.88 -1.13 -1.60
CA TRP A 236 -2.96 -2.60 -1.52
C TRP A 236 -2.20 -3.37 -2.60
N THR A 237 -1.60 -2.72 -3.58
CA THR A 237 -0.87 -3.49 -4.58
C THR A 237 0.49 -3.97 -4.07
N ASN A 238 0.59 -5.29 -4.00
CA ASN A 238 1.81 -6.06 -4.20
C ASN A 238 1.85 -6.62 -5.64
N GLU A 239 1.14 -5.99 -6.59
CA GLU A 239 1.19 -6.46 -7.97
C GLU A 239 2.50 -5.98 -8.59
N GLY A 240 3.37 -6.98 -8.89
CA GLY A 240 4.52 -6.85 -9.74
C GLY A 240 4.13 -6.62 -11.20
#